data_c9d18e42b45c2670709a4b9b850ea327
#
_entry.id   c9d18e42b45c2670709a4b9b850ea327
#
_cell.length_a   1.000
_cell.length_b   1.000
_cell.length_c   1.000
_cell.angle_alpha   90.00
_cell.angle_beta   90.00
_cell.angle_gamma   90.00
#
_symmetry.space_group_name_H-M   'P 1'
#
loop_
_entity.id
_entity.type
_entity.pdbx_description
1 polymer ?
#
loop_
_entity_poly.entity_id
_entity_poly.type
_entity_poly.pdbx_seq_one_letter_code
_entity_poly.pdbx_strand_id
1 'polypeptide(L)'
;EKLVADENAPLYNRALMGVYAPGSTFKPCTATALLAEGIISPTRTLKTEGQFTKYIDDGYAPECWIYSTYKYTHGEINVVQAITYSCNYFFYYFGDELGIDKMAYYAKLYGLGEHTGIELPEVTGQMSTQSFKEQYTGISWFQGDTLQSAIGQSFTEFTPLQMAEYCAAIANGGTRYSASILKEVRSYDYSKTLFQRETEVLSKLDIDPEIFGYIQYGMYGVLYDAASTLKEHWLDSSIVAAAKTGTAQRGEGLVNNAMFILYAPYGDNPEIAIAIAVEKGGAGATLSPVARKIVDYYFTFQSSANTVENAYSLLK
;
A
#
# COMPACT_ATOMS: atom_id res chain seq x y z
N GLU A 1 3.86 1.98 34.82
CA GLU A 1 3.03 3.18 35.09
C GLU A 1 3.37 4.34 34.12
N LYS A 2 4.66 4.70 33.90
CA LYS A 2 5.04 5.80 32.99
C LYS A 2 4.55 5.60 31.55
N LEU A 3 4.68 4.38 30.98
CA LEU A 3 4.25 4.09 29.61
C LEU A 3 2.74 4.11 29.44
N VAL A 4 1.98 3.78 30.51
CA VAL A 4 0.51 3.80 30.48
C VAL A 4 -0.03 5.24 30.52
N ALA A 5 0.69 6.13 31.19
CA ALA A 5 0.32 7.53 31.35
C ALA A 5 0.86 8.43 30.21
N ASP A 6 1.63 7.90 29.28
CA ASP A 6 2.21 8.65 28.17
C ASP A 6 1.14 9.00 27.14
N GLU A 7 0.98 10.29 26.85
CA GLU A 7 -0.01 10.82 25.89
C GLU A 7 0.21 10.28 24.47
N ASN A 8 1.43 9.82 24.12
CA ASN A 8 1.74 9.21 22.82
C ASN A 8 1.30 7.75 22.75
N ALA A 9 0.75 7.19 23.85
CA ALA A 9 0.28 5.80 23.92
C ALA A 9 1.27 4.78 23.31
N PRO A 10 2.53 4.67 23.83
CA PRO A 10 3.55 3.82 23.24
C PRO A 10 3.24 2.31 23.34
N LEU A 11 2.31 1.93 24.20
CA LEU A 11 1.83 0.54 24.32
C LEU A 11 0.68 0.21 23.33
N TYR A 12 0.15 1.20 22.63
CA TYR A 12 -0.87 0.96 21.61
C TYR A 12 -0.24 0.33 20.37
N ASN A 13 -0.71 -0.86 20.02
CA ASN A 13 -0.20 -1.60 18.86
C ASN A 13 -0.70 -0.97 17.54
N ARG A 14 -0.01 0.07 17.08
CA ARG A 14 -0.39 0.79 15.86
C ARG A 14 -0.36 -0.07 14.61
N ALA A 15 0.42 -1.14 14.60
CA ALA A 15 0.51 -2.02 13.45
C ALA A 15 -0.79 -2.82 13.21
N LEU A 16 -1.51 -3.15 14.28
CA LEU A 16 -2.70 -4.00 14.25
C LEU A 16 -3.99 -3.25 14.59
N MET A 17 -3.88 -2.17 15.36
CA MET A 17 -5.03 -1.45 15.92
C MET A 17 -5.15 -0.02 15.40
N GLY A 18 -4.06 0.56 14.86
CA GLY A 18 -4.10 1.89 14.25
C GLY A 18 -4.65 1.82 12.83
N VAL A 19 -5.64 2.66 12.51
CA VAL A 19 -6.19 2.78 11.16
C VAL A 19 -5.83 4.14 10.57
N TYR A 20 -5.38 4.11 9.33
CA TYR A 20 -4.87 5.30 8.64
C TYR A 20 -5.38 5.33 7.20
N ALA A 21 -5.73 6.51 6.73
CA ALA A 21 -5.98 6.69 5.31
C ALA A 21 -4.70 6.33 4.53
N PRO A 22 -4.76 5.40 3.56
CA PRO A 22 -3.57 4.96 2.83
C PRO A 22 -3.02 6.03 1.89
N GLY A 23 -3.85 7.01 1.50
CA GLY A 23 -3.47 7.97 0.49
C GLY A 23 -2.99 7.28 -0.80
N SER A 24 -2.03 7.85 -1.46
CA SER A 24 -1.53 7.33 -2.75
C SER A 24 -0.95 5.91 -2.71
N THR A 25 -0.77 5.27 -1.53
CA THR A 25 -0.41 3.85 -1.47
C THR A 25 -1.56 2.94 -1.89
N PHE A 26 -2.79 3.46 -1.98
CA PHE A 26 -3.96 2.75 -2.49
C PHE A 26 -4.05 2.71 -4.03
N LYS A 27 -3.38 3.62 -4.74
CA LYS A 27 -3.45 3.73 -6.21
C LYS A 27 -3.12 2.44 -6.97
N PRO A 28 -2.17 1.58 -6.56
CA PRO A 28 -1.98 0.28 -7.19
C PRO A 28 -3.25 -0.59 -7.16
N CYS A 29 -4.05 -0.56 -6.08
CA CYS A 29 -5.33 -1.26 -6.01
C CYS A 29 -6.34 -0.69 -7.02
N THR A 30 -6.49 0.62 -7.08
CA THR A 30 -7.36 1.28 -8.08
C THR A 30 -6.91 0.96 -9.50
N ALA A 31 -5.60 0.98 -9.78
CA ALA A 31 -5.04 0.63 -11.09
C ALA A 31 -5.31 -0.83 -11.46
N THR A 32 -5.18 -1.76 -10.51
CA THR A 32 -5.56 -3.17 -10.71
C THR A 32 -7.02 -3.29 -11.13
N ALA A 33 -7.91 -2.63 -10.42
CA ALA A 33 -9.35 -2.63 -10.74
C ALA A 33 -9.62 -2.06 -12.14
N LEU A 34 -8.99 -0.94 -12.50
CA LEU A 34 -9.15 -0.30 -13.81
C LEU A 34 -8.73 -1.22 -14.97
N LEU A 35 -7.61 -1.92 -14.82
CA LEU A 35 -7.10 -2.86 -15.82
C LEU A 35 -7.96 -4.12 -15.89
N ALA A 36 -8.31 -4.70 -14.75
CA ALA A 36 -9.08 -5.94 -14.68
C ALA A 36 -10.50 -5.78 -15.19
N GLU A 37 -11.12 -4.60 -14.99
CA GLU A 37 -12.45 -4.26 -15.53
C GLU A 37 -12.41 -3.79 -16.99
N GLY A 38 -11.23 -3.73 -17.62
CA GLY A 38 -11.06 -3.30 -19.00
C GLY A 38 -11.41 -1.82 -19.25
N ILE A 39 -11.51 -0.99 -18.21
CA ILE A 39 -11.76 0.45 -18.32
C ILE A 39 -10.59 1.12 -19.04
N ILE A 40 -9.38 0.65 -18.75
CA ILE A 40 -8.16 1.05 -19.44
C ILE A 40 -7.39 -0.16 -19.93
N SER A 41 -6.67 0.01 -21.06
CA SER A 41 -5.58 -0.89 -21.43
C SER A 41 -4.25 -0.37 -20.85
N PRO A 42 -3.24 -1.22 -20.71
CA PRO A 42 -1.92 -0.78 -20.21
C PRO A 42 -1.27 0.34 -21.02
N THR A 43 -1.62 0.42 -22.31
CA THR A 43 -1.07 1.39 -23.26
C THR A 43 -1.96 2.64 -23.46
N ARG A 44 -3.19 2.62 -22.90
CA ARG A 44 -4.08 3.78 -22.98
C ARG A 44 -3.48 4.96 -22.22
N THR A 45 -3.28 6.07 -22.93
CA THR A 45 -2.79 7.32 -22.33
C THR A 45 -3.94 8.27 -22.02
N LEU A 46 -3.70 9.15 -21.04
CA LEU A 46 -4.56 10.27 -20.69
C LEU A 46 -3.69 11.54 -20.63
N LYS A 47 -4.11 12.57 -21.36
CA LYS A 47 -3.54 13.91 -21.21
C LYS A 47 -4.07 14.53 -19.92
N THR A 48 -3.20 14.76 -18.95
CA THR A 48 -3.59 15.32 -17.65
C THR A 48 -3.68 16.83 -17.70
N GLU A 49 -4.76 17.39 -17.17
CA GLU A 49 -5.03 18.85 -17.18
C GLU A 49 -4.72 19.51 -15.82
N GLY A 50 -4.28 18.71 -14.83
CA GLY A 50 -3.94 19.21 -13.50
C GLY A 50 -5.11 19.33 -12.55
N GLN A 51 -6.24 19.88 -12.96
CA GLN A 51 -7.48 20.01 -12.18
C GLN A 51 -8.59 19.20 -12.84
N PHE A 52 -9.29 18.36 -12.07
CA PHE A 52 -10.43 17.59 -12.55
C PHE A 52 -11.71 18.41 -12.39
N THR A 53 -12.26 18.89 -13.52
CA THR A 53 -13.30 19.91 -13.54
C THR A 53 -14.70 19.38 -13.84
N LYS A 54 -14.88 18.05 -13.98
CA LYS A 54 -16.16 17.44 -14.31
C LYS A 54 -17.32 17.86 -13.38
N TYR A 55 -17.02 18.12 -12.11
CA TYR A 55 -17.97 18.48 -11.06
C TYR A 55 -17.78 19.92 -10.56
N ILE A 56 -17.23 20.79 -11.40
CA ILE A 56 -16.96 22.19 -11.03
C ILE A 56 -18.25 22.96 -10.75
N ASP A 57 -19.32 22.68 -11.48
CA ASP A 57 -20.63 23.28 -11.29
C ASP A 57 -21.30 22.87 -9.96
N ASP A 58 -20.91 21.72 -9.43
CA ASP A 58 -21.27 21.22 -8.10
C ASP A 58 -20.35 21.76 -6.98
N GLY A 59 -19.43 22.66 -7.31
CA GLY A 59 -18.46 23.26 -6.37
C GLY A 59 -17.27 22.37 -6.04
N TYR A 60 -17.02 21.29 -6.85
CA TYR A 60 -15.92 20.36 -6.57
C TYR A 60 -15.04 20.15 -7.79
N ALA A 61 -13.77 20.58 -7.68
CA ALA A 61 -12.78 20.48 -8.74
C ALA A 61 -11.37 20.20 -8.12
N PRO A 62 -11.08 18.94 -7.76
CA PRO A 62 -9.83 18.60 -7.08
C PRO A 62 -8.61 18.72 -7.99
N GLU A 63 -7.50 19.20 -7.44
CA GLU A 63 -6.24 19.35 -8.14
C GLU A 63 -5.31 18.14 -7.95
N CYS A 64 -4.55 17.85 -8.98
CA CYS A 64 -3.40 16.95 -8.85
C CYS A 64 -2.30 17.63 -8.03
N TRP A 65 -1.57 16.86 -7.22
CA TRP A 65 -0.55 17.37 -6.32
C TRP A 65 0.52 18.23 -7.03
N ILE A 66 0.95 17.83 -8.23
CA ILE A 66 1.95 18.59 -8.99
C ILE A 66 1.38 19.93 -9.46
N TYR A 67 0.09 19.94 -9.83
CA TYR A 67 -0.56 21.17 -10.28
C TYR A 67 -0.81 22.13 -9.11
N SER A 68 -1.24 21.64 -7.96
CA SER A 68 -1.43 22.47 -6.78
C SER A 68 -0.11 23.11 -6.30
N THR A 69 1.01 22.38 -6.42
CA THR A 69 2.31 22.82 -5.93
C THR A 69 3.06 23.69 -6.94
N TYR A 70 3.11 23.27 -8.22
CA TYR A 70 4.00 23.84 -9.22
C TYR A 70 3.29 24.41 -10.44
N LYS A 71 1.96 24.25 -10.54
CA LYS A 71 1.14 24.61 -11.71
C LYS A 71 1.57 23.92 -13.02
N TYR A 72 2.20 22.75 -12.90
CA TYR A 72 2.51 21.85 -14.02
C TYR A 72 1.54 20.67 -14.06
N THR A 73 1.54 19.94 -15.18
CA THR A 73 0.82 18.68 -15.33
C THR A 73 1.78 17.53 -15.56
N HIS A 74 1.33 16.28 -15.40
CA HIS A 74 2.13 15.13 -15.75
C HIS A 74 2.20 14.87 -17.28
N GLY A 75 1.50 15.68 -18.08
CA GLY A 75 1.44 15.50 -19.53
C GLY A 75 0.55 14.33 -19.94
N GLU A 76 0.90 13.65 -21.00
CA GLU A 76 0.22 12.47 -21.48
C GLU A 76 0.87 11.21 -20.88
N ILE A 77 0.12 10.49 -20.05
CA ILE A 77 0.63 9.35 -19.27
C ILE A 77 -0.31 8.15 -19.32
N ASN A 78 0.26 6.95 -19.24
CA ASN A 78 -0.46 5.69 -19.05
C ASN A 78 -0.54 5.30 -17.56
N VAL A 79 -1.14 4.13 -17.27
CA VAL A 79 -1.33 3.65 -15.88
C VAL A 79 -0.02 3.40 -15.13
N VAL A 80 1.01 2.90 -15.81
CA VAL A 80 2.35 2.66 -15.21
C VAL A 80 2.94 3.98 -14.75
N GLN A 81 2.97 4.98 -15.64
CA GLN A 81 3.44 6.32 -15.32
C GLN A 81 2.57 7.02 -14.26
N ALA A 82 1.26 6.77 -14.27
CA ALA A 82 0.35 7.32 -13.26
C ALA A 82 0.65 6.78 -11.84
N ILE A 83 1.04 5.50 -11.71
CA ILE A 83 1.53 4.93 -10.45
C ILE A 83 2.88 5.54 -10.08
N THR A 84 3.83 5.56 -11.03
CA THR A 84 5.19 6.09 -10.85
C THR A 84 5.18 7.53 -10.35
N TYR A 85 4.46 8.40 -11.02
CA TYR A 85 4.38 9.84 -10.70
C TYR A 85 3.30 10.17 -9.66
N SER A 86 2.57 9.16 -9.21
CA SER A 86 1.48 9.34 -8.25
C SER A 86 0.43 10.37 -8.72
N CYS A 87 0.04 10.33 -9.99
CA CYS A 87 -0.86 11.30 -10.60
C CYS A 87 -2.27 11.21 -10.05
N ASN A 88 -2.74 12.20 -9.28
CA ASN A 88 -4.12 12.21 -8.79
C ASN A 88 -5.14 12.36 -9.93
N TYR A 89 -4.85 13.23 -10.91
CA TYR A 89 -5.76 13.51 -12.01
C TYR A 89 -6.15 12.23 -12.78
N PHE A 90 -5.16 11.37 -13.08
CA PHE A 90 -5.40 10.09 -13.76
C PHE A 90 -6.37 9.21 -12.97
N PHE A 91 -6.15 9.11 -11.65
CA PHE A 91 -7.00 8.31 -10.78
C PHE A 91 -8.36 8.96 -10.50
N TYR A 92 -8.48 10.28 -10.53
CA TYR A 92 -9.78 10.94 -10.49
C TYR A 92 -10.59 10.60 -11.75
N TYR A 93 -9.98 10.76 -12.94
CA TYR A 93 -10.63 10.57 -14.21
C TYR A 93 -11.17 9.14 -14.38
N PHE A 94 -10.31 8.15 -14.26
CA PHE A 94 -10.70 6.76 -14.44
C PHE A 94 -11.34 6.14 -13.19
N GLY A 95 -11.05 6.62 -12.00
CA GLY A 95 -11.72 6.20 -10.77
C GLY A 95 -13.18 6.60 -10.71
N ASP A 96 -13.52 7.76 -11.31
CA ASP A 96 -14.90 8.18 -11.52
C ASP A 96 -15.67 7.23 -12.46
N GLU A 97 -15.01 6.77 -13.53
CA GLU A 97 -15.56 5.78 -14.47
C GLU A 97 -15.70 4.39 -13.82
N LEU A 98 -14.75 4.00 -12.99
CA LEU A 98 -14.74 2.71 -12.26
C LEU A 98 -15.89 2.62 -11.25
N GLY A 99 -16.10 3.68 -10.48
CA GLY A 99 -17.05 3.72 -9.38
C GLY A 99 -16.58 3.06 -8.10
N ILE A 100 -17.24 3.44 -6.99
CA ILE A 100 -16.81 3.04 -5.64
C ILE A 100 -17.02 1.54 -5.38
N ASP A 101 -18.05 0.92 -5.90
CA ASP A 101 -18.38 -0.48 -5.63
C ASP A 101 -17.31 -1.43 -6.17
N LYS A 102 -16.81 -1.16 -7.39
CA LYS A 102 -15.71 -1.92 -7.97
C LYS A 102 -14.40 -1.67 -7.22
N MET A 103 -14.10 -0.43 -6.84
CA MET A 103 -12.93 -0.15 -5.99
C MET A 103 -12.99 -0.93 -4.68
N ALA A 104 -14.14 -0.95 -4.01
CA ALA A 104 -14.33 -1.68 -2.75
C ALA A 104 -14.19 -3.20 -2.95
N TYR A 105 -14.70 -3.73 -4.06
CA TYR A 105 -14.55 -5.15 -4.41
C TYR A 105 -13.07 -5.56 -4.52
N TYR A 106 -12.27 -4.81 -5.29
CA TYR A 106 -10.84 -5.11 -5.44
C TYR A 106 -10.05 -4.86 -4.15
N ALA A 107 -10.40 -3.84 -3.38
CA ALA A 107 -9.81 -3.61 -2.06
C ALA A 107 -10.03 -4.82 -1.15
N LYS A 108 -11.24 -5.36 -1.12
CA LYS A 108 -11.58 -6.57 -0.35
C LYS A 108 -10.78 -7.80 -0.81
N LEU A 109 -10.62 -8.00 -2.11
CA LEU A 109 -9.80 -9.10 -2.65
C LEU A 109 -8.34 -9.00 -2.20
N TYR A 110 -7.81 -7.79 -2.06
CA TYR A 110 -6.49 -7.53 -1.48
C TYR A 110 -6.44 -7.61 0.05
N GLY A 111 -7.58 -7.86 0.72
CA GLY A 111 -7.68 -7.94 2.18
C GLY A 111 -7.81 -6.59 2.89
N LEU A 112 -7.97 -5.52 2.15
CA LEU A 112 -8.17 -4.19 2.71
C LEU A 112 -9.60 -4.09 3.28
N GLY A 113 -9.72 -3.86 4.59
CA GLY A 113 -10.98 -3.92 5.32
C GLY A 113 -11.36 -5.31 5.85
N GLU A 114 -10.47 -6.31 5.75
CA GLU A 114 -10.68 -7.68 6.20
C GLU A 114 -9.64 -8.05 7.29
N HIS A 115 -9.94 -9.09 8.09
CA HIS A 115 -8.96 -9.63 9.03
C HIS A 115 -7.76 -10.23 8.31
N THR A 116 -6.56 -10.03 8.90
CA THR A 116 -5.31 -10.58 8.35
C THR A 116 -5.09 -12.05 8.75
N GLY A 117 -5.80 -12.53 9.76
CA GLY A 117 -5.66 -13.87 10.31
C GLY A 117 -4.54 -14.02 11.33
N ILE A 118 -3.90 -12.90 11.73
CA ILE A 118 -2.89 -12.91 12.80
C ILE A 118 -3.49 -13.32 14.14
N GLU A 119 -2.73 -14.06 14.96
CA GLU A 119 -3.23 -14.59 16.25
C GLU A 119 -3.37 -13.51 17.34
N LEU A 120 -3.04 -12.27 17.04
CA LEU A 120 -3.17 -11.12 17.95
C LEU A 120 -4.48 -10.37 17.70
N PRO A 121 -5.00 -9.63 18.70
CA PRO A 121 -6.12 -8.73 18.47
C PRO A 121 -5.81 -7.70 17.40
N GLU A 122 -6.69 -7.57 16.42
CA GLU A 122 -6.60 -6.65 15.31
C GLU A 122 -7.93 -5.98 14.98
N VAL A 123 -7.86 -4.83 14.31
CA VAL A 123 -9.03 -4.17 13.72
C VAL A 123 -8.93 -4.24 12.19
N THR A 124 -10.09 -4.25 11.52
CA THR A 124 -10.12 -4.40 10.06
C THR A 124 -9.95 -3.10 9.28
N GLY A 125 -10.12 -1.95 9.94
CA GLY A 125 -10.28 -0.72 9.15
C GLY A 125 -11.51 -0.78 8.26
N GLN A 126 -11.53 0.01 7.18
CA GLN A 126 -12.69 0.10 6.30
C GLN A 126 -12.36 0.71 4.94
N MET A 127 -13.07 0.27 3.91
CA MET A 127 -13.13 0.94 2.63
C MET A 127 -14.31 1.93 2.61
N SER A 128 -14.11 3.13 2.06
CA SER A 128 -15.20 4.06 1.78
C SER A 128 -16.27 3.37 0.93
N THR A 129 -17.52 3.42 1.36
CA THR A 129 -18.69 2.99 0.61
C THR A 129 -19.84 3.96 0.87
N GLN A 130 -20.84 3.95 -0.01
CA GLN A 130 -22.06 4.77 0.19
C GLN A 130 -22.71 4.42 1.53
N SER A 131 -22.95 3.12 1.77
CA SER A 131 -23.58 2.64 3.00
C SER A 131 -22.80 3.01 4.26
N PHE A 132 -21.46 2.90 4.23
CA PHE A 132 -20.64 3.29 5.36
C PHE A 132 -20.75 4.78 5.66
N LYS A 133 -20.60 5.65 4.64
CA LYS A 133 -20.68 7.10 4.81
C LYS A 133 -22.03 7.52 5.36
N GLU A 134 -23.13 7.03 4.77
CA GLU A 134 -24.50 7.37 5.21
C GLU A 134 -24.74 6.92 6.66
N GLN A 135 -24.32 5.69 7.01
CA GLN A 135 -24.46 5.17 8.38
C GLN A 135 -23.61 5.95 9.38
N TYR A 136 -22.38 6.32 9.03
CA TYR A 136 -21.44 6.96 9.94
C TYR A 136 -21.68 8.47 10.10
N THR A 137 -22.07 9.16 9.00
CA THR A 137 -22.21 10.64 9.00
C THR A 137 -23.65 11.13 8.86
N GLY A 138 -24.58 10.29 8.40
CA GLY A 138 -25.91 10.70 8.00
C GLY A 138 -25.97 11.52 6.71
N ILE A 139 -24.85 11.65 5.99
CA ILE A 139 -24.72 12.45 4.77
C ILE A 139 -24.66 11.52 3.57
N SER A 140 -25.46 11.80 2.53
CA SER A 140 -25.46 11.04 1.29
C SER A 140 -24.12 11.10 0.57
N TRP A 141 -23.84 10.06 -0.21
CA TRP A 141 -22.66 9.99 -1.07
C TRP A 141 -22.73 11.05 -2.18
N PHE A 142 -21.61 11.68 -2.49
CA PHE A 142 -21.47 12.53 -3.67
C PHE A 142 -20.23 12.11 -4.48
N GLN A 143 -20.15 12.55 -5.73
CA GLN A 143 -19.10 12.06 -6.64
C GLN A 143 -17.66 12.38 -6.18
N GLY A 144 -17.48 13.47 -5.44
CA GLY A 144 -16.21 13.79 -4.82
C GLY A 144 -15.68 12.71 -3.87
N ASP A 145 -16.58 11.97 -3.20
CA ASP A 145 -16.17 10.84 -2.34
C ASP A 145 -15.55 9.72 -3.18
N THR A 146 -16.10 9.42 -4.36
CA THR A 146 -15.54 8.44 -5.30
C THR A 146 -14.16 8.87 -5.76
N LEU A 147 -13.98 10.14 -6.14
CA LEU A 147 -12.69 10.68 -6.57
C LEU A 147 -11.63 10.58 -5.46
N GLN A 148 -11.99 10.95 -4.24
CA GLN A 148 -11.09 10.88 -3.08
C GLN A 148 -10.76 9.43 -2.72
N SER A 149 -11.73 8.53 -2.77
CA SER A 149 -11.52 7.10 -2.52
C SER A 149 -10.57 6.47 -3.53
N ALA A 150 -10.61 6.89 -4.81
CA ALA A 150 -9.72 6.41 -5.85
C ALA A 150 -8.22 6.70 -5.58
N ILE A 151 -7.93 7.64 -4.71
CA ILE A 151 -6.58 7.99 -4.27
C ILE A 151 -6.31 7.63 -2.81
N GLY A 152 -7.18 6.80 -2.18
CA GLY A 152 -7.02 6.31 -0.81
C GLY A 152 -7.28 7.36 0.27
N GLN A 153 -8.22 8.26 0.02
CA GLN A 153 -8.70 9.29 0.94
C GLN A 153 -10.19 9.05 1.28
N SER A 154 -10.91 10.07 1.69
CA SER A 154 -12.28 9.99 2.20
C SER A 154 -12.34 9.18 3.49
N PHE A 155 -13.25 8.23 3.64
CA PHE A 155 -13.41 7.34 4.80
C PHE A 155 -12.64 6.03 4.67
N THR A 156 -11.69 5.95 3.73
CA THR A 156 -10.85 4.75 3.52
C THR A 156 -9.71 4.75 4.53
N GLU A 157 -9.67 3.73 5.40
CA GLU A 157 -8.68 3.60 6.47
C GLU A 157 -8.32 2.13 6.69
N PHE A 158 -7.01 1.82 6.75
CA PHE A 158 -6.51 0.46 6.95
C PHE A 158 -5.38 0.42 7.96
N THR A 159 -5.15 -0.77 8.54
CA THR A 159 -4.00 -0.97 9.42
C THR A 159 -2.70 -1.14 8.63
N PRO A 160 -1.54 -0.81 9.22
CA PRO A 160 -0.25 -1.08 8.60
C PRO A 160 -0.06 -2.56 8.21
N LEU A 161 -0.57 -3.52 9.00
CA LEU A 161 -0.46 -4.93 8.64
C LEU A 161 -1.28 -5.26 7.39
N GLN A 162 -2.51 -4.76 7.27
CA GLN A 162 -3.29 -4.91 6.03
C GLN A 162 -2.58 -4.31 4.82
N MET A 163 -1.94 -3.15 4.97
CA MET A 163 -1.17 -2.53 3.90
C MET A 163 0.08 -3.34 3.53
N ALA A 164 0.69 -4.05 4.49
CA ALA A 164 1.80 -4.96 4.20
C ALA A 164 1.34 -6.22 3.48
N GLU A 165 0.21 -6.83 3.88
CA GLU A 165 -0.41 -7.96 3.17
C GLU A 165 -0.82 -7.60 1.75
N TYR A 166 -1.45 -6.45 1.58
CA TYR A 166 -1.79 -5.92 0.27
C TYR A 166 -0.56 -5.75 -0.63
N CYS A 167 0.52 -5.19 -0.08
CA CYS A 167 1.79 -5.06 -0.78
C CYS A 167 2.38 -6.43 -1.15
N ALA A 168 2.31 -7.41 -0.24
CA ALA A 168 2.74 -8.78 -0.48
C ALA A 168 1.90 -9.46 -1.56
N ALA A 169 0.58 -9.24 -1.59
CA ALA A 169 -0.30 -9.77 -2.62
C ALA A 169 0.01 -9.18 -4.01
N ILE A 170 0.35 -7.89 -4.10
CA ILE A 170 0.86 -7.32 -5.37
C ILE A 170 2.17 -8.01 -5.78
N ALA A 171 3.10 -8.16 -4.84
CA ALA A 171 4.43 -8.70 -5.11
C ALA A 171 4.40 -10.13 -5.64
N ASN A 172 3.49 -10.97 -5.13
CA ASN A 172 3.40 -12.40 -5.47
C ASN A 172 2.39 -12.73 -6.58
N GLY A 173 1.84 -11.74 -7.28
CA GLY A 173 0.88 -11.97 -8.36
C GLY A 173 -0.55 -12.25 -7.91
N GLY A 174 -0.97 -11.68 -6.78
CA GLY A 174 -2.38 -11.59 -6.37
C GLY A 174 -2.85 -12.62 -5.36
N THR A 175 -1.95 -13.35 -4.69
CA THR A 175 -2.34 -14.28 -3.63
C THR A 175 -2.17 -13.63 -2.27
N ARG A 176 -3.25 -13.60 -1.50
CA ARG A 176 -3.25 -13.14 -0.11
C ARG A 176 -3.15 -14.32 0.84
N TYR A 177 -2.16 -14.31 1.69
CA TYR A 177 -1.95 -15.32 2.72
C TYR A 177 -2.33 -14.80 4.11
N SER A 178 -2.75 -15.70 5.00
CA SER A 178 -2.97 -15.40 6.40
C SER A 178 -1.66 -15.00 7.08
N ALA A 179 -1.66 -13.85 7.76
CA ALA A 179 -0.53 -13.46 8.61
C ALA A 179 -0.43 -14.37 9.83
N SER A 180 0.78 -14.62 10.31
CA SER A 180 1.02 -15.40 11.52
C SER A 180 2.38 -15.06 12.13
N ILE A 181 2.45 -15.03 13.46
CA ILE A 181 3.68 -14.96 14.24
C ILE A 181 4.05 -16.31 14.85
N LEU A 182 3.09 -17.27 14.86
CA LEU A 182 3.32 -18.61 15.38
C LEU A 182 3.77 -19.54 14.23
N LYS A 183 5.04 -19.89 14.22
CA LYS A 183 5.60 -20.82 13.23
C LYS A 183 5.34 -22.28 13.63
N GLU A 184 5.73 -22.65 14.85
CA GLU A 184 5.61 -24.02 15.36
C GLU A 184 5.55 -24.05 16.89
N VAL A 185 5.01 -25.13 17.43
CA VAL A 185 5.08 -25.48 18.87
C VAL A 185 5.80 -26.81 19.02
N ARG A 186 6.83 -26.85 19.84
CA ARG A 186 7.61 -28.06 20.13
C ARG A 186 7.35 -28.59 21.53
N SER A 187 7.62 -29.89 21.74
CA SER A 187 7.69 -30.47 23.07
C SER A 187 8.78 -29.79 23.91
N TYR A 188 8.68 -29.90 25.25
CA TYR A 188 9.64 -29.30 26.18
C TYR A 188 11.11 -29.72 25.90
N ASP A 189 11.31 -30.97 25.50
CA ASP A 189 12.61 -31.55 25.16
C ASP A 189 13.03 -31.34 23.69
N TYR A 190 12.24 -30.56 22.93
CA TYR A 190 12.43 -30.31 21.49
C TYR A 190 12.41 -31.57 20.59
N SER A 191 12.05 -32.74 21.14
CA SER A 191 12.06 -34.00 20.41
C SER A 191 10.92 -34.15 19.40
N LYS A 192 9.81 -33.40 19.58
CA LYS A 192 8.61 -33.50 18.75
C LYS A 192 8.08 -32.10 18.41
N THR A 193 7.67 -31.93 17.17
CA THR A 193 6.79 -30.83 16.77
C THR A 193 5.36 -31.20 17.13
N LEU A 194 4.74 -30.40 18.01
CA LEU A 194 3.36 -30.59 18.47
C LEU A 194 2.36 -29.89 17.55
N PHE A 195 2.79 -28.79 16.95
CA PHE A 195 2.03 -28.02 15.96
C PHE A 195 2.99 -27.34 15.01
N GLN A 196 2.63 -27.30 13.76
CA GLN A 196 3.30 -26.51 12.73
C GLN A 196 2.26 -25.73 11.95
N ARG A 197 2.46 -24.43 11.82
CA ARG A 197 1.59 -23.58 11.02
C ARG A 197 1.75 -23.92 9.55
N GLU A 198 0.64 -24.21 8.91
CA GLU A 198 0.60 -24.31 7.45
C GLU A 198 0.23 -22.95 6.85
N THR A 199 0.71 -22.70 5.64
CA THR A 199 0.37 -21.49 4.89
C THR A 199 -1.09 -21.56 4.45
N GLU A 200 -1.89 -20.56 4.84
CA GLU A 200 -3.30 -20.46 4.50
C GLU A 200 -3.50 -19.34 3.47
N VAL A 201 -4.18 -19.67 2.37
CA VAL A 201 -4.60 -18.69 1.36
C VAL A 201 -5.96 -18.14 1.74
N LEU A 202 -6.05 -16.84 2.01
CA LEU A 202 -7.30 -16.16 2.36
C LEU A 202 -8.09 -15.72 1.13
N SER A 203 -7.39 -15.26 0.09
CA SER A 203 -7.99 -14.86 -1.18
C SER A 203 -6.97 -14.91 -2.31
N LYS A 204 -7.48 -14.94 -3.54
CA LYS A 204 -6.67 -14.82 -4.75
C LYS A 204 -7.43 -13.94 -5.75
N LEU A 205 -6.72 -12.99 -6.33
CA LEU A 205 -7.24 -12.19 -7.43
C LEU A 205 -7.19 -13.05 -8.70
N ASP A 206 -8.36 -13.45 -9.19
CA ASP A 206 -8.49 -14.19 -10.45
C ASP A 206 -8.60 -13.20 -11.62
N ILE A 207 -7.47 -12.63 -11.99
CA ILE A 207 -7.31 -11.65 -13.07
C ILE A 207 -6.12 -12.03 -13.94
N ASP A 208 -6.01 -11.40 -15.12
CA ASP A 208 -4.86 -11.62 -16.00
C ASP A 208 -3.54 -11.35 -15.25
N PRO A 209 -2.63 -12.32 -15.15
CA PRO A 209 -1.35 -12.16 -14.46
C PRO A 209 -0.48 -11.01 -14.99
N GLU A 210 -0.61 -10.62 -16.26
CA GLU A 210 0.12 -9.50 -16.83
C GLU A 210 -0.21 -8.17 -16.14
N ILE A 211 -1.42 -8.04 -15.58
CA ILE A 211 -1.85 -6.85 -14.85
C ILE A 211 -0.90 -6.56 -13.68
N PHE A 212 -0.51 -7.61 -12.93
CA PHE A 212 0.44 -7.44 -11.83
C PHE A 212 1.78 -6.93 -12.32
N GLY A 213 2.26 -7.38 -13.49
CA GLY A 213 3.51 -6.88 -14.09
C GLY A 213 3.47 -5.36 -14.33
N TYR A 214 2.36 -4.82 -14.83
CA TYR A 214 2.20 -3.38 -15.02
C TYR A 214 2.16 -2.61 -13.70
N ILE A 215 1.45 -3.15 -12.71
CA ILE A 215 1.38 -2.53 -11.37
C ILE A 215 2.77 -2.52 -10.71
N GLN A 216 3.44 -3.65 -10.71
CA GLN A 216 4.78 -3.83 -10.14
C GLN A 216 5.81 -2.93 -10.84
N TYR A 217 5.73 -2.79 -12.16
CA TYR A 217 6.61 -1.91 -12.92
C TYR A 217 6.35 -0.44 -12.61
N GLY A 218 5.10 -0.05 -12.41
CA GLY A 218 4.76 1.30 -11.92
C GLY A 218 5.34 1.58 -10.52
N MET A 219 5.27 0.59 -9.62
CA MET A 219 5.86 0.68 -8.28
C MET A 219 7.41 0.69 -8.32
N TYR A 220 8.03 -0.06 -9.22
CA TYR A 220 9.47 0.01 -9.48
C TYR A 220 9.88 1.43 -9.91
N GLY A 221 9.12 2.04 -10.83
CA GLY A 221 9.35 3.39 -11.31
C GLY A 221 9.38 4.45 -10.19
N VAL A 222 8.60 4.27 -9.11
CA VAL A 222 8.62 5.18 -7.95
C VAL A 222 10.03 5.35 -7.37
N LEU A 223 10.86 4.30 -7.41
CA LEU A 223 12.23 4.34 -6.88
C LEU A 223 13.29 4.64 -7.95
N TYR A 224 13.07 4.21 -9.20
CA TYR A 224 14.16 4.16 -10.21
C TYR A 224 13.91 4.98 -11.47
N ASP A 225 12.72 5.55 -11.68
CA ASP A 225 12.46 6.43 -12.82
C ASP A 225 13.41 7.63 -12.81
N ALA A 226 13.74 8.13 -14.00
CA ALA A 226 14.64 9.26 -14.14
C ALA A 226 14.17 10.53 -13.41
N ALA A 227 12.84 10.71 -13.29
CA ALA A 227 12.22 11.82 -12.58
C ALA A 227 11.98 11.53 -11.09
N SER A 228 12.32 10.33 -10.59
CA SER A 228 12.11 9.99 -9.17
C SER A 228 13.06 10.75 -8.26
N THR A 229 12.50 11.45 -7.28
CA THR A 229 13.27 12.11 -6.21
C THR A 229 13.81 11.11 -5.17
N LEU A 230 13.38 9.84 -5.22
CA LEU A 230 13.80 8.79 -4.30
C LEU A 230 14.99 7.98 -4.82
N LYS A 231 15.31 8.13 -6.08
CA LYS A 231 16.31 7.33 -6.79
C LYS A 231 17.67 7.31 -6.08
N GLU A 232 18.13 8.45 -5.59
CA GLU A 232 19.42 8.56 -4.90
C GLU A 232 19.53 7.66 -3.65
N HIS A 233 18.40 7.37 -2.98
CA HIS A 233 18.38 6.48 -1.82
C HIS A 233 18.56 4.99 -2.18
N TRP A 234 18.46 4.62 -3.48
CA TRP A 234 18.39 3.22 -3.93
C TRP A 234 19.45 2.83 -4.95
N LEU A 235 20.20 3.80 -5.53
CA LEU A 235 21.20 3.54 -6.57
C LEU A 235 22.32 2.60 -6.13
N ASP A 236 22.71 2.66 -4.87
CA ASP A 236 23.78 1.84 -4.27
C ASP A 236 23.26 0.56 -3.60
N SER A 237 21.96 0.28 -3.72
CA SER A 237 21.37 -0.96 -3.19
C SER A 237 21.76 -2.15 -4.04
N SER A 238 22.22 -3.22 -3.39
CA SER A 238 22.36 -4.53 -4.04
C SER A 238 20.99 -5.22 -4.24
N ILE A 239 19.96 -4.76 -3.55
CA ILE A 239 18.60 -5.30 -3.59
C ILE A 239 17.71 -4.32 -4.34
N VAL A 240 17.14 -4.77 -5.45
CA VAL A 240 16.15 -3.99 -6.21
C VAL A 240 14.79 -4.11 -5.51
N ALA A 241 14.10 -3.00 -5.32
CA ALA A 241 12.81 -2.96 -4.65
C ALA A 241 11.75 -2.25 -5.50
N ALA A 242 10.49 -2.41 -5.15
CA ALA A 242 9.39 -1.64 -5.71
C ALA A 242 8.54 -1.05 -4.58
N ALA A 243 8.08 0.19 -4.73
CA ALA A 243 7.46 0.92 -3.64
C ALA A 243 6.32 1.83 -4.11
N LYS A 244 5.52 2.29 -3.16
CA LYS A 244 4.59 3.39 -3.35
C LYS A 244 4.58 4.30 -2.13
N THR A 245 4.73 5.59 -2.36
CA THR A 245 4.60 6.63 -1.34
C THR A 245 3.15 7.07 -1.18
N GLY A 246 2.77 7.44 0.02
CA GLY A 246 1.48 8.02 0.34
C GLY A 246 1.61 9.21 1.29
N THR A 247 0.73 10.18 1.12
CA THR A 247 0.55 11.29 2.04
C THR A 247 -0.94 11.33 2.36
N ALA A 248 -1.28 10.97 3.59
CA ALA A 248 -2.65 10.91 4.04
C ALA A 248 -3.05 12.24 4.67
N GLN A 249 -3.97 12.95 4.05
CA GLN A 249 -4.49 14.23 4.55
C GLN A 249 -5.31 14.00 5.83
N ARG A 250 -5.12 14.84 6.84
CA ARG A 250 -5.83 14.78 8.13
C ARG A 250 -6.85 15.89 8.32
N GLY A 251 -6.95 16.80 7.36
CA GLY A 251 -7.76 18.01 7.40
C GLY A 251 -6.92 19.26 7.18
N GLU A 252 -7.61 20.38 6.98
CA GLU A 252 -6.95 21.66 6.72
C GLU A 252 -6.10 22.10 7.92
N GLY A 253 -4.88 22.54 7.65
CA GLY A 253 -3.95 23.03 8.68
C GLY A 253 -3.29 21.94 9.53
N LEU A 254 -3.64 20.66 9.36
CA LEU A 254 -3.02 19.56 10.10
C LEU A 254 -1.86 18.92 9.31
N VAL A 255 -0.82 18.52 10.04
CA VAL A 255 0.29 17.77 9.45
C VAL A 255 -0.20 16.38 9.01
N ASN A 256 0.04 16.03 7.76
CA ASN A 256 -0.37 14.76 7.16
C ASN A 256 0.32 13.55 7.80
N ASN A 257 -0.29 12.38 7.71
CA ASN A 257 0.40 11.14 8.01
C ASN A 257 1.24 10.71 6.80
N ALA A 258 2.47 10.27 7.06
CA ALA A 258 3.33 9.70 6.04
C ALA A 258 3.07 8.20 5.92
N MET A 259 2.83 7.73 4.68
CA MET A 259 2.55 6.34 4.35
C MET A 259 3.55 5.86 3.30
N PHE A 260 4.00 4.61 3.44
CA PHE A 260 4.93 4.00 2.50
C PHE A 260 4.72 2.48 2.47
N ILE A 261 4.61 1.91 1.28
CA ILE A 261 4.64 0.46 1.09
C ILE A 261 5.78 0.11 0.14
N LEU A 262 6.41 -1.04 0.38
CA LEU A 262 7.52 -1.54 -0.40
C LEU A 262 7.55 -3.06 -0.34
N TYR A 263 8.00 -3.70 -1.42
CA TYR A 263 8.43 -5.09 -1.39
C TYR A 263 9.80 -5.27 -2.04
N ALA A 264 10.52 -6.29 -1.63
CA ALA A 264 11.84 -6.63 -2.14
C ALA A 264 12.11 -8.14 -2.06
N PRO A 265 12.93 -8.72 -2.97
CA PRO A 265 13.39 -8.11 -4.22
C PRO A 265 12.24 -7.83 -5.20
N TYR A 266 12.41 -6.84 -6.08
CA TYR A 266 11.56 -6.70 -7.27
C TYR A 266 11.94 -7.79 -8.29
N GLY A 267 10.93 -8.50 -8.82
CA GLY A 267 11.10 -9.61 -9.75
C GLY A 267 10.43 -10.88 -9.23
N ASP A 268 10.95 -12.05 -9.61
CA ASP A 268 10.25 -13.32 -9.48
C ASP A 268 10.16 -13.89 -8.05
N ASN A 269 11.01 -13.46 -7.14
CA ASN A 269 11.09 -14.01 -5.78
C ASN A 269 11.07 -12.92 -4.70
N PRO A 270 9.93 -12.22 -4.48
CA PRO A 270 9.82 -11.28 -3.38
C PRO A 270 9.87 -12.00 -2.03
N GLU A 271 10.68 -11.48 -1.10
CA GLU A 271 10.90 -12.11 0.21
C GLU A 271 10.35 -11.28 1.37
N ILE A 272 10.23 -9.96 1.20
CA ILE A 272 9.73 -9.07 2.24
C ILE A 272 8.77 -8.03 1.66
N ALA A 273 7.66 -7.80 2.35
CA ALA A 273 6.76 -6.68 2.14
C ALA A 273 6.71 -5.82 3.40
N ILE A 274 6.76 -4.51 3.22
CA ILE A 274 6.86 -3.52 4.30
C ILE A 274 5.75 -2.49 4.12
N ALA A 275 5.07 -2.14 5.21
CA ALA A 275 4.24 -0.96 5.30
C ALA A 275 4.71 -0.09 6.47
N ILE A 276 4.90 1.19 6.22
CA ILE A 276 5.31 2.18 7.22
C ILE A 276 4.25 3.25 7.29
N ALA A 277 3.72 3.49 8.49
CA ALA A 277 2.81 4.58 8.81
C ALA A 277 3.43 5.44 9.91
N VAL A 278 3.56 6.75 9.66
CA VAL A 278 4.06 7.70 10.65
C VAL A 278 3.05 8.81 10.83
N GLU A 279 2.44 8.84 12.01
CA GLU A 279 1.50 9.90 12.39
C GLU A 279 2.20 11.25 12.37
N LYS A 280 1.59 12.24 11.73
CA LYS A 280 2.16 13.60 11.57
C LYS A 280 3.55 13.59 10.90
N GLY A 281 3.83 12.56 10.10
CA GLY A 281 5.13 12.38 9.42
C GLY A 281 5.31 13.22 8.16
N GLY A 282 4.27 13.93 7.72
CA GLY A 282 4.32 14.77 6.51
C GLY A 282 4.21 13.96 5.22
N ALA A 283 5.21 14.01 4.38
CA ALA A 283 5.21 13.33 3.08
C ALA A 283 5.75 11.90 3.18
N GLY A 284 5.08 10.93 2.55
CA GLY A 284 5.54 9.54 2.55
C GLY A 284 6.92 9.32 1.92
N ALA A 285 7.35 10.21 1.03
CA ALA A 285 8.68 10.18 0.42
C ALA A 285 9.82 10.21 1.46
N THR A 286 9.63 10.88 2.60
CA THR A 286 10.61 10.96 3.69
C THR A 286 10.89 9.61 4.37
N LEU A 287 10.03 8.63 4.17
CA LEU A 287 10.18 7.28 4.72
C LEU A 287 11.09 6.37 3.88
N SER A 288 11.46 6.79 2.67
CA SER A 288 12.30 6.01 1.76
C SER A 288 13.64 5.57 2.37
N PRO A 289 14.41 6.43 3.08
CA PRO A 289 15.65 6.01 3.74
C PRO A 289 15.41 5.00 4.87
N VAL A 290 14.26 5.08 5.56
CA VAL A 290 13.91 4.13 6.62
C VAL A 290 13.61 2.76 5.99
N ALA A 291 12.78 2.72 4.95
CA ALA A 291 12.48 1.49 4.22
C ALA A 291 13.75 0.84 3.66
N ARG A 292 14.68 1.64 3.10
CA ARG A 292 15.97 1.15 2.63
C ARG A 292 16.76 0.46 3.75
N LYS A 293 16.88 1.07 4.92
CA LYS A 293 17.59 0.46 6.05
C LYS A 293 16.96 -0.86 6.51
N ILE A 294 15.63 -0.97 6.47
CA ILE A 294 14.95 -2.22 6.82
C ILE A 294 15.30 -3.32 5.80
N VAL A 295 15.28 -3.01 4.50
CA VAL A 295 15.66 -3.95 3.44
C VAL A 295 17.11 -4.39 3.60
N ASP A 296 18.04 -3.46 3.75
CA ASP A 296 19.47 -3.76 3.90
C ASP A 296 19.71 -4.65 5.12
N TYR A 297 19.05 -4.35 6.26
CA TYR A 297 19.19 -5.16 7.48
C TYR A 297 18.63 -6.57 7.27
N TYR A 298 17.45 -6.71 6.67
CA TYR A 298 16.81 -8.00 6.44
C TYR A 298 17.72 -8.93 5.61
N PHE A 299 18.20 -8.46 4.47
CA PHE A 299 19.05 -9.29 3.59
C PHE A 299 20.45 -9.52 4.14
N THR A 300 21.02 -8.59 4.91
CA THR A 300 22.30 -8.80 5.61
C THR A 300 22.16 -9.86 6.70
N PHE A 301 21.06 -9.81 7.47
CA PHE A 301 20.80 -10.80 8.53
C PHE A 301 20.56 -12.20 7.95
N GLN A 302 19.79 -12.34 6.89
CA GLN A 302 19.56 -13.60 6.19
C GLN A 302 20.88 -14.23 5.70
N SER A 303 21.75 -13.44 5.10
CA SER A 303 23.06 -13.90 4.65
C SER A 303 23.93 -14.40 5.80
N SER A 304 23.90 -13.72 6.94
CA SER A 304 24.65 -14.08 8.14
C SER A 304 24.09 -15.36 8.78
N ALA A 305 22.76 -15.51 8.87
CA ALA A 305 22.11 -16.71 9.42
C ALA A 305 22.45 -17.96 8.59
N ASN A 306 22.38 -17.87 7.27
CA ASN A 306 22.75 -18.97 6.36
C ASN A 306 24.22 -19.36 6.51
N THR A 307 25.11 -18.41 6.80
CA THR A 307 26.55 -18.69 7.04
C THR A 307 26.75 -19.44 8.36
N VAL A 308 26.00 -19.11 9.39
CA VAL A 308 26.07 -19.78 10.71
C VAL A 308 25.52 -21.20 10.62
N GLU A 309 24.39 -21.45 9.95
CA GLU A 309 23.84 -22.79 9.75
C GLU A 309 24.81 -23.70 8.96
N ASN A 310 25.48 -23.18 7.94
CA ASN A 310 26.50 -23.92 7.20
C ASN A 310 27.75 -24.21 8.06
N ALA A 311 28.12 -23.30 8.96
CA ALA A 311 29.25 -23.54 9.86
C ALA A 311 28.98 -24.65 10.88
N TYR A 312 27.75 -24.76 11.40
CA TYR A 312 27.34 -25.86 12.29
C TYR A 312 27.17 -27.20 11.56
N SER A 313 26.91 -27.22 10.26
CA SER A 313 26.81 -28.46 9.46
C SER A 313 28.15 -29.15 9.25
N LEU A 314 29.28 -28.44 9.44
CA LEU A 314 30.64 -28.99 9.34
C LEU A 314 31.10 -29.74 10.63
N LEU A 315 30.28 -29.73 11.68
CA LEU A 315 30.53 -30.40 12.94
C LEU A 315 29.73 -31.70 13.15
N LYS A 316 29.15 -32.26 12.07
CA LYS A 316 28.47 -33.58 12.08
C LYS A 316 29.33 -34.65 11.46
#